data_711cc1d6d696e30b9205fce36eb09ec7
#
_entry.id   711cc1d6d696e30b9205fce36eb09ec7
#
_cell.length_a   1.000
_cell.length_b   1.000
_cell.length_c   1.000
_cell.angle_alpha   90.00
_cell.angle_beta   90.00
_cell.angle_gamma   90.00
#
_symmetry.space_group_name_H-M   'P 1'
#
loop_
_entity.id
_entity.type
_entity.pdbx_description
1 polymer ?
#
loop_
_entity_poly.entity_id
_entity_poly.type
_entity_poly.pdbx_seq_one_letter_code
_entity_poly.pdbx_strand_id
1 'polypeptide(L)'
;MEVDTVIFHSCLLCILHSRSGKTRLRSWQQAAEKTLDRRLENGGGHTGWSKAWIILFFARLWKKEKAYQNLQELLAEATLDNLLDNHPPFQIDGNFGGACGILEMIVQDYQDVVYLLPALPQEMPDGNVSGIRTKSGFILNMEWSGCRVKSVEVESVHGTQITIVNETLESRKIRCEKGEKKVIVFE
;
A
#
# COMPACT_ATOMS: atom_id res chain seq x y z
N MET A 1 -16.91 21.21 6.47
CA MET A 1 -16.07 20.10 6.97
C MET A 1 -15.94 18.94 5.97
N GLU A 2 -16.96 18.61 5.16
CA GLU A 2 -16.89 17.54 4.13
C GLU A 2 -16.11 17.91 2.87
N VAL A 3 -16.19 19.17 2.42
CA VAL A 3 -15.53 19.63 1.18
C VAL A 3 -14.00 19.58 1.31
N ASP A 4 -13.46 19.91 2.46
CA ASP A 4 -12.01 19.86 2.72
C ASP A 4 -11.45 18.44 2.69
N THR A 5 -12.27 17.46 3.04
CA THR A 5 -11.91 16.04 3.02
C THR A 5 -11.72 15.50 1.60
N VAL A 6 -12.63 15.83 0.68
CA VAL A 6 -12.59 15.36 -0.73
C VAL A 6 -11.41 15.99 -1.47
N ILE A 7 -11.19 17.29 -1.30
CA ILE A 7 -10.09 18.01 -1.94
C ILE A 7 -8.74 17.48 -1.43
N PHE A 8 -8.64 17.23 -0.11
CA PHE A 8 -7.46 16.66 0.51
C PHE A 8 -7.13 15.25 -0.03
N HIS A 9 -8.13 14.39 -0.18
CA HIS A 9 -7.96 13.05 -0.73
C HIS A 9 -7.45 13.07 -2.18
N SER A 10 -8.05 13.92 -3.02
CA SER A 10 -7.65 14.05 -4.43
C SER A 10 -6.24 14.61 -4.58
N CYS A 11 -5.87 15.63 -3.80
CA CYS A 11 -4.53 16.20 -3.82
C CYS A 11 -3.46 15.21 -3.32
N LEU A 12 -3.72 14.48 -2.24
CA LEU A 12 -2.76 13.52 -1.70
C LEU A 12 -2.52 12.35 -2.66
N LEU A 13 -3.56 11.84 -3.30
CA LEU A 13 -3.45 10.82 -4.34
C LEU A 13 -2.65 11.32 -5.54
N CYS A 14 -2.85 12.56 -6.00
CA CYS A 14 -2.07 13.16 -7.09
C CYS A 14 -0.60 13.34 -6.73
N ILE A 15 -0.30 13.74 -5.49
CA ILE A 15 1.06 13.94 -4.99
C ILE A 15 1.82 12.61 -4.98
N LEU A 16 1.16 11.52 -4.57
CA LEU A 16 1.75 10.19 -4.48
C LEU A 16 1.96 9.53 -5.86
N HIS A 17 1.24 9.98 -6.90
CA HIS A 17 1.40 9.49 -8.27
C HIS A 17 2.49 10.22 -9.08
N SER A 18 2.97 11.38 -8.64
CA SER A 18 3.93 12.20 -9.39
C SER A 18 5.36 12.01 -8.87
N ARG A 19 6.12 11.10 -9.46
CA ARG A 19 7.53 10.86 -9.11
C ARG A 19 8.55 11.67 -9.93
N SER A 20 8.16 12.76 -10.58
CA SER A 20 9.10 13.60 -11.31
C SER A 20 9.70 14.70 -10.42
N GLY A 21 10.93 14.54 -9.98
CA GLY A 21 11.73 15.54 -9.26
C GLY A 21 11.97 15.25 -7.78
N LYS A 22 13.12 14.66 -7.45
CA LYS A 22 13.48 14.15 -6.10
C LYS A 22 13.35 15.15 -4.94
N THR A 23 13.57 16.44 -5.17
CA THR A 23 13.58 17.44 -4.08
C THR A 23 12.18 17.99 -3.78
N ARG A 24 11.36 18.23 -4.79
CA ARG A 24 9.99 18.73 -4.65
C ARG A 24 9.07 17.67 -4.03
N LEU A 25 9.31 16.40 -4.33
CA LEU A 25 8.59 15.26 -3.77
C LEU A 25 8.77 15.14 -2.24
N ARG A 26 9.99 15.31 -1.73
CA ARG A 26 10.26 15.20 -0.30
C ARG A 26 9.49 16.25 0.52
N SER A 27 9.40 17.50 0.04
CA SER A 27 8.67 18.56 0.73
C SER A 27 7.16 18.26 0.77
N TRP A 28 6.61 17.68 -0.30
CA TRP A 28 5.19 17.32 -0.37
C TRP A 28 4.85 16.10 0.49
N GLN A 29 5.72 15.10 0.53
CA GLN A 29 5.58 13.96 1.42
C GLN A 29 5.61 14.41 2.90
N GLN A 30 6.51 15.31 3.27
CA GLN A 30 6.57 15.89 4.61
C GLN A 30 5.31 16.71 4.95
N ALA A 31 4.79 17.49 4.00
CA ALA A 31 3.56 18.25 4.18
C ALA A 31 2.35 17.32 4.36
N ALA A 32 2.28 16.24 3.55
CA ALA A 32 1.25 15.22 3.67
C ALA A 32 1.30 14.51 5.03
N GLU A 33 2.48 14.10 5.47
CA GLU A 33 2.67 13.47 6.79
C GLU A 33 2.23 14.40 7.92
N LYS A 34 2.70 15.65 7.93
CA LYS A 34 2.28 16.65 8.94
C LYS A 34 0.77 16.89 8.96
N THR A 35 0.13 16.86 7.78
CA THR A 35 -1.32 17.04 7.68
C THR A 35 -2.07 15.84 8.25
N LEU A 36 -1.58 14.62 8.00
CA LEU A 36 -2.15 13.41 8.58
C LEU A 36 -1.98 13.39 10.11
N ASP A 37 -0.78 13.70 10.60
CA ASP A 37 -0.50 13.77 12.04
C ASP A 37 -1.42 14.78 12.72
N ARG A 38 -1.53 16.01 12.18
CA ARG A 38 -2.44 17.04 12.70
C ARG A 38 -3.89 16.59 12.68
N ARG A 39 -4.32 15.85 11.65
CA ARG A 39 -5.69 15.33 11.58
C ARG A 39 -5.95 14.29 12.67
N LEU A 40 -5.00 13.39 12.92
CA LEU A 40 -5.09 12.41 14.01
C LEU A 40 -5.12 13.08 15.38
N GLU A 41 -4.26 14.06 15.63
CA GLU A 41 -4.23 14.86 16.87
C GLU A 41 -5.56 15.58 17.15
N ASN A 42 -6.35 15.87 16.12
CA ASN A 42 -7.66 16.54 16.23
C ASN A 42 -8.85 15.56 16.05
N GLY A 43 -8.66 14.27 16.35
CA GLY A 43 -9.72 13.28 16.37
C GLY A 43 -10.14 12.74 14.99
N GLY A 44 -9.32 12.93 13.96
CA GLY A 44 -9.55 12.30 12.66
C GLY A 44 -9.29 10.80 12.69
N GLY A 45 -9.99 10.03 11.85
CA GLY A 45 -9.79 8.56 11.77
C GLY A 45 -10.57 7.77 12.82
N HIS A 46 -11.61 8.35 13.40
CA HIS A 46 -12.45 7.68 14.41
C HIS A 46 -13.50 6.73 13.84
N THR A 47 -13.68 6.69 12.51
CA THR A 47 -14.56 5.75 11.81
C THR A 47 -13.76 4.79 10.95
N GLY A 48 -14.29 3.60 10.69
CA GLY A 48 -13.58 2.58 9.92
C GLY A 48 -13.10 3.05 8.55
N TRP A 49 -13.97 3.70 7.75
CA TRP A 49 -13.57 4.24 6.44
C TRP A 49 -12.50 5.34 6.55
N SER A 50 -12.61 6.22 7.54
CA SER A 50 -11.62 7.29 7.74
C SER A 50 -10.27 6.73 8.19
N LYS A 51 -10.27 5.72 9.07
CA LYS A 51 -9.09 5.00 9.51
C LYS A 51 -8.42 4.26 8.36
N ALA A 52 -9.20 3.56 7.53
CA ALA A 52 -8.71 2.87 6.35
C ALA A 52 -7.99 3.80 5.36
N TRP A 53 -8.50 5.01 5.14
CA TRP A 53 -7.82 6.03 4.35
C TRP A 53 -6.47 6.43 4.94
N ILE A 54 -6.39 6.60 6.26
CA ILE A 54 -5.14 6.95 6.96
C ILE A 54 -4.10 5.85 6.80
N ILE A 55 -4.50 4.58 6.93
CA ILE A 55 -3.65 3.42 6.67
C ILE A 55 -3.05 3.49 5.26
N LEU A 56 -3.90 3.67 4.25
CA LEU A 56 -3.49 3.78 2.85
C LEU A 56 -2.50 4.93 2.61
N PHE A 57 -2.74 6.08 3.22
CA PHE A 57 -1.82 7.22 3.08
C PHE A 57 -0.46 6.94 3.70
N PHE A 58 -0.41 6.41 4.92
CA PHE A 58 0.87 6.07 5.55
C PHE A 58 1.60 4.95 4.81
N ALA A 59 0.89 3.93 4.31
CA ALA A 59 1.48 2.90 3.49
C ALA A 59 2.14 3.49 2.23
N ARG A 60 1.46 4.40 1.53
CA ARG A 60 1.98 5.09 0.34
C ARG A 60 3.09 6.09 0.62
N LEU A 61 3.15 6.65 1.83
CA LEU A 61 4.26 7.46 2.31
C LEU A 61 5.43 6.61 2.81
N TRP A 62 5.32 5.29 2.80
CA TRP A 62 6.29 4.32 3.33
C TRP A 62 6.56 4.50 4.83
N LYS A 63 5.51 4.89 5.58
CA LYS A 63 5.52 5.05 7.02
C LYS A 63 4.93 3.79 7.67
N LYS A 64 5.69 2.70 7.58
CA LYS A 64 5.25 1.35 7.91
C LYS A 64 4.70 1.22 9.34
N GLU A 65 5.36 1.82 10.34
CA GLU A 65 4.93 1.77 11.73
C GLU A 65 3.59 2.49 11.92
N LYS A 66 3.43 3.70 11.33
CA LYS A 66 2.17 4.45 11.39
C LYS A 66 1.05 3.74 10.65
N ALA A 67 1.33 3.14 9.50
CA ALA A 67 0.34 2.36 8.75
C ALA A 67 -0.15 1.17 9.58
N TYR A 68 0.77 0.42 10.17
CA TYR A 68 0.45 -0.75 10.99
C TYR A 68 -0.28 -0.40 12.27
N GLN A 69 0.14 0.64 12.99
CA GLN A 69 -0.56 1.12 14.18
C GLN A 69 -2.03 1.47 13.85
N ASN A 70 -2.28 2.22 12.78
CA ASN A 70 -3.64 2.56 12.36
C ASN A 70 -4.44 1.33 11.90
N LEU A 71 -3.80 0.29 11.36
CA LEU A 71 -4.45 -0.98 11.06
C LEU A 71 -4.87 -1.70 12.35
N GLN A 72 -4.01 -1.74 13.37
CA GLN A 72 -4.36 -2.31 14.68
C GLN A 72 -5.54 -1.58 15.32
N GLU A 73 -5.55 -0.23 15.26
CA GLU A 73 -6.65 0.59 15.75
C GLU A 73 -7.95 0.33 14.96
N LEU A 74 -7.89 0.19 13.63
CA LEU A 74 -9.04 -0.18 12.79
C LEU A 74 -9.66 -1.50 13.26
N LEU A 75 -8.82 -2.52 13.47
CA LEU A 75 -9.29 -3.85 13.89
C LEU A 75 -9.83 -3.85 15.32
N ALA A 76 -9.24 -3.07 16.22
CA ALA A 76 -9.63 -3.04 17.62
C ALA A 76 -10.89 -2.19 17.89
N GLU A 77 -11.07 -1.07 17.16
CA GLU A 77 -12.05 -0.05 17.50
C GLU A 77 -13.21 0.06 16.49
N ALA A 78 -12.93 -0.24 15.21
CA ALA A 78 -13.88 -0.04 14.13
C ALA A 78 -14.30 -1.32 13.40
N THR A 79 -13.96 -2.49 13.96
CA THR A 79 -14.28 -3.81 13.37
C THR A 79 -14.99 -4.68 14.40
N LEU A 80 -16.08 -5.31 13.99
CA LEU A 80 -16.82 -6.30 14.79
C LEU A 80 -16.13 -7.68 14.74
N ASP A 81 -16.50 -8.60 15.63
CA ASP A 81 -15.97 -9.97 15.69
C ASP A 81 -16.14 -10.76 14.38
N ASN A 82 -17.15 -10.41 13.58
CA ASN A 82 -17.39 -10.97 12.25
C ASN A 82 -16.60 -10.28 11.14
N LEU A 83 -15.65 -9.43 11.50
CA LEU A 83 -14.80 -8.63 10.64
C LEU A 83 -15.50 -7.52 9.83
N LEU A 84 -16.78 -7.24 10.06
CA LEU A 84 -17.47 -6.12 9.44
C LEU A 84 -17.18 -4.80 10.17
N ASP A 85 -17.18 -3.70 9.41
CA ASP A 85 -17.10 -2.35 9.97
C ASP A 85 -18.28 -2.08 10.91
N ASN A 86 -18.04 -1.41 12.03
CA ASN A 86 -19.04 -1.17 13.06
C ASN A 86 -19.77 0.18 12.92
N HIS A 87 -19.53 0.94 11.83
CA HIS A 87 -20.15 2.24 11.63
C HIS A 87 -21.68 2.18 11.46
N PRO A 88 -22.47 2.97 12.18
CA PRO A 88 -23.92 3.08 11.94
C PRO A 88 -24.26 4.30 11.02
N PRO A 89 -24.91 4.12 9.86
CA PRO A 89 -25.22 2.84 9.22
C PRO A 89 -23.96 2.14 8.69
N PHE A 90 -24.00 0.83 8.51
CA PHE A 90 -22.88 0.03 8.03
C PHE A 90 -22.25 0.60 6.76
N GLN A 91 -20.93 0.71 6.76
CA GLN A 91 -20.12 1.19 5.65
C GLN A 91 -19.01 0.18 5.34
N ILE A 92 -19.14 -0.56 4.23
CA ILE A 92 -18.17 -1.55 3.80
C ILE A 92 -16.81 -0.95 3.43
N ASP A 93 -16.74 0.37 3.33
CA ASP A 93 -15.52 1.13 3.00
C ASP A 93 -14.38 0.85 3.99
N GLY A 94 -14.68 0.68 5.29
CA GLY A 94 -13.69 0.30 6.29
C GLY A 94 -13.07 -1.06 6.01
N ASN A 95 -13.88 -2.03 5.59
CA ASN A 95 -13.43 -3.37 5.25
C ASN A 95 -12.55 -3.39 4.01
N PHE A 96 -13.03 -2.81 2.90
CA PHE A 96 -12.29 -2.79 1.65
C PHE A 96 -11.02 -1.94 1.77
N GLY A 97 -11.12 -0.78 2.43
CA GLY A 97 -9.98 0.08 2.65
C GLY A 97 -8.94 -0.52 3.59
N GLY A 98 -9.35 -1.23 4.63
CA GLY A 98 -8.46 -1.97 5.52
C GLY A 98 -7.71 -3.08 4.77
N ALA A 99 -8.43 -3.91 4.01
CA ALA A 99 -7.82 -4.95 3.17
C ALA A 99 -6.85 -4.36 2.12
N CYS A 100 -7.25 -3.28 1.46
CA CYS A 100 -6.40 -2.56 0.52
C CYS A 100 -5.16 -1.97 1.22
N GLY A 101 -5.30 -1.47 2.45
CA GLY A 101 -4.19 -0.97 3.26
C GLY A 101 -3.14 -2.03 3.54
N ILE A 102 -3.55 -3.25 3.88
CA ILE A 102 -2.64 -4.39 4.04
C ILE A 102 -1.90 -4.68 2.73
N LEU A 103 -2.61 -4.74 1.61
CA LEU A 103 -1.99 -4.98 0.31
C LEU A 103 -1.00 -3.88 -0.08
N GLU A 104 -1.33 -2.61 0.16
CA GLU A 104 -0.44 -1.46 -0.11
C GLU A 104 0.82 -1.44 0.79
N MET A 105 0.80 -2.08 1.96
CA MET A 105 2.02 -2.29 2.75
C MET A 105 2.95 -3.33 2.10
N ILE A 106 2.38 -4.32 1.40
CA ILE A 106 3.09 -5.46 0.82
C ILE A 106 3.50 -5.20 -0.62
N VAL A 107 2.60 -4.64 -1.46
CA VAL A 107 2.85 -4.41 -2.89
C VAL A 107 2.23 -3.08 -3.31
N GLN A 108 3.03 -2.24 -3.96
CA GLN A 108 2.54 -1.00 -4.57
C GLN A 108 2.86 -0.99 -6.06
N ASP A 109 1.82 -0.83 -6.88
CA ASP A 109 1.90 -0.83 -8.34
C ASP A 109 1.68 0.58 -8.89
N TYR A 110 2.72 1.16 -9.49
CA TYR A 110 2.71 2.47 -10.12
C TYR A 110 3.14 2.37 -11.58
N GLN A 111 2.18 2.34 -12.48
CA GLN A 111 2.42 2.17 -13.92
C GLN A 111 3.16 0.84 -14.20
N ASP A 112 4.39 0.91 -14.72
CA ASP A 112 5.21 -0.26 -15.03
C ASP A 112 6.22 -0.61 -13.91
N VAL A 113 6.09 0.01 -12.74
CA VAL A 113 7.00 -0.21 -11.60
C VAL A 113 6.21 -0.74 -10.41
N VAL A 114 6.61 -1.89 -9.92
CA VAL A 114 6.03 -2.52 -8.75
C VAL A 114 7.05 -2.54 -7.62
N TYR A 115 6.66 -1.99 -6.47
CA TYR A 115 7.44 -1.98 -5.25
C TYR A 115 6.98 -3.11 -4.35
N LEU A 116 7.92 -3.95 -3.94
CA LEU A 116 7.70 -5.06 -3.03
C LEU A 116 8.10 -4.65 -1.62
N LEU A 117 7.24 -4.94 -0.65
CA LEU A 117 7.40 -4.65 0.78
C LEU A 117 7.71 -3.17 1.09
N PRO A 118 7.10 -2.18 0.40
CA PRO A 118 7.48 -0.77 0.55
C PRO A 118 7.16 -0.21 1.93
N ALA A 119 6.18 -0.79 2.62
CA ALA A 119 5.73 -0.35 3.94
C ALA A 119 5.43 -1.54 4.87
N LEU A 120 6.11 -2.67 4.70
CA LEU A 120 5.92 -3.85 5.54
C LEU A 120 6.39 -3.56 6.97
N PRO A 121 5.54 -3.72 8.00
CA PRO A 121 5.93 -3.54 9.39
C PRO A 121 6.83 -4.68 9.88
N GLN A 122 7.59 -4.43 10.94
CA GLN A 122 8.49 -5.44 11.52
C GLN A 122 7.75 -6.60 12.19
N GLU A 123 6.48 -6.39 12.53
CA GLU A 123 5.58 -7.38 13.12
C GLU A 123 5.13 -8.45 12.13
N MET A 124 5.40 -8.26 10.83
CA MET A 124 5.12 -9.22 9.76
C MET A 124 6.42 -9.69 9.08
N PRO A 125 7.40 -10.24 9.85
CA PRO A 125 8.73 -10.52 9.31
C PRO A 125 8.74 -11.56 8.20
N ASP A 126 7.84 -12.52 8.27
CA ASP A 126 7.77 -13.65 7.34
C ASP A 126 6.37 -13.75 6.75
N GLY A 127 6.27 -14.17 5.49
CA GLY A 127 4.99 -14.37 4.86
C GLY A 127 5.06 -14.66 3.38
N ASN A 128 3.88 -14.86 2.81
CA ASN A 128 3.71 -15.01 1.37
C ASN A 128 2.39 -14.38 0.91
N VAL A 129 2.33 -14.01 -0.33
CA VAL A 129 1.12 -13.54 -0.99
C VAL A 129 1.07 -14.07 -2.42
N SER A 130 -0.12 -14.45 -2.87
CA SER A 130 -0.31 -15.01 -4.21
C SER A 130 -1.47 -14.33 -4.93
N GLY A 131 -1.36 -14.28 -6.27
CA GLY A 131 -2.44 -13.81 -7.13
C GLY A 131 -2.58 -12.29 -7.20
N ILE A 132 -1.57 -11.52 -6.79
CA ILE A 132 -1.60 -10.05 -6.88
C ILE A 132 -1.57 -9.63 -8.34
N ARG A 133 -2.65 -9.00 -8.79
CA ARG A 133 -2.77 -8.49 -10.17
C ARG A 133 -2.27 -7.05 -10.25
N THR A 134 -1.34 -6.82 -11.17
CA THR A 134 -0.81 -5.49 -11.46
C THR A 134 -1.62 -4.81 -12.57
N LYS A 135 -1.59 -3.47 -12.58
CA LYS A 135 -2.20 -2.66 -13.65
C LYS A 135 -1.55 -2.90 -15.02
N SER A 136 -0.26 -3.25 -15.01
CA SER A 136 0.51 -3.56 -16.22
C SER A 136 0.27 -4.97 -16.77
N GLY A 137 -0.66 -5.74 -16.18
CA GLY A 137 -1.12 -7.03 -16.72
C GLY A 137 -0.27 -8.23 -16.33
N PHE A 138 0.28 -8.23 -15.12
CA PHE A 138 0.99 -9.34 -14.52
C PHE A 138 0.29 -9.87 -13.28
N ILE A 139 0.57 -11.12 -12.93
CA ILE A 139 0.21 -11.74 -11.64
C ILE A 139 1.51 -11.98 -10.89
N LEU A 140 1.52 -11.61 -9.61
CA LEU A 140 2.67 -11.79 -8.72
C LEU A 140 2.34 -12.77 -7.61
N ASN A 141 3.26 -13.72 -7.37
CA ASN A 141 3.29 -14.56 -6.19
C ASN A 141 4.63 -14.29 -5.50
N MET A 142 4.61 -13.92 -4.22
CA MET A 142 5.80 -13.48 -3.52
C MET A 142 5.92 -14.14 -2.16
N GLU A 143 7.15 -14.43 -1.78
CA GLU A 143 7.54 -14.92 -0.46
C GLU A 143 8.62 -14.00 0.13
N TRP A 144 8.51 -13.73 1.44
CA TRP A 144 9.49 -12.95 2.18
C TRP A 144 9.81 -13.58 3.52
N SER A 145 11.02 -13.30 4.03
CA SER A 145 11.48 -13.73 5.36
C SER A 145 12.45 -12.71 5.92
N GLY A 146 12.32 -12.42 7.22
CA GLY A 146 13.08 -11.37 7.90
C GLY A 146 12.83 -9.98 7.31
N CYS A 147 11.60 -9.68 6.91
CA CYS A 147 11.20 -8.46 6.21
C CYS A 147 11.92 -8.22 4.87
N ARG A 148 12.42 -9.29 4.23
CA ARG A 148 13.11 -9.22 2.93
C ARG A 148 12.47 -10.15 1.93
N VAL A 149 12.27 -9.66 0.71
CA VAL A 149 11.81 -10.48 -0.41
C VAL A 149 12.81 -11.60 -0.66
N LYS A 150 12.34 -12.84 -0.64
CA LYS A 150 13.14 -14.01 -1.02
C LYS A 150 12.97 -14.34 -2.49
N SER A 151 11.73 -14.42 -2.92
CA SER A 151 11.41 -14.69 -4.30
C SER A 151 10.11 -14.03 -4.72
N VAL A 152 10.01 -13.72 -6.00
CA VAL A 152 8.77 -13.33 -6.63
C VAL A 152 8.63 -14.06 -7.97
N GLU A 153 7.53 -14.79 -8.12
CA GLU A 153 7.10 -15.30 -9.42
C GLU A 153 6.25 -14.23 -10.11
N VAL A 154 6.59 -13.96 -11.36
CA VAL A 154 5.90 -12.99 -12.22
C VAL A 154 5.32 -13.76 -13.40
N GLU A 155 4.00 -13.78 -13.51
CA GLU A 155 3.28 -14.37 -14.64
C GLU A 155 2.69 -13.26 -15.51
N SER A 156 2.99 -13.27 -16.81
CA SER A 156 2.39 -12.33 -17.75
C SER A 156 1.00 -12.80 -18.20
N VAL A 157 -0.03 -12.01 -17.94
CA VAL A 157 -1.37 -12.23 -18.52
C VAL A 157 -1.47 -11.60 -19.91
N HIS A 158 -1.02 -10.35 -20.03
CA HIS A 158 -0.98 -9.59 -21.29
C HIS A 158 0.08 -8.47 -21.27
N GLY A 159 0.82 -8.33 -20.18
CA GLY A 159 1.93 -7.40 -20.07
C GLY A 159 3.17 -7.91 -20.79
N THR A 160 4.00 -7.01 -21.31
CA THR A 160 5.25 -7.38 -21.99
C THR A 160 6.48 -7.05 -21.17
N GLN A 161 6.37 -6.09 -20.27
CA GLN A 161 7.47 -5.60 -19.45
C GLN A 161 6.97 -5.06 -18.12
N ILE A 162 7.71 -5.36 -17.05
CA ILE A 162 7.49 -4.85 -15.69
C ILE A 162 8.83 -4.55 -15.03
N THR A 163 8.88 -3.57 -14.16
CA THR A 163 10.04 -3.31 -13.30
C THR A 163 9.67 -3.64 -11.86
N ILE A 164 10.37 -4.57 -11.25
CA ILE A 164 10.21 -4.94 -9.84
C ILE A 164 11.28 -4.24 -9.03
N VAL A 165 10.89 -3.63 -7.91
CA VAL A 165 11.79 -2.95 -6.98
C VAL A 165 11.54 -3.54 -5.60
N ASN A 166 12.56 -4.08 -4.95
CA ASN A 166 12.47 -4.64 -3.61
C ASN A 166 12.61 -3.58 -2.51
N GLU A 167 12.55 -4.00 -1.25
CA GLU A 167 12.63 -3.13 -0.06
C GLU A 167 13.98 -2.40 0.07
N THR A 168 15.05 -2.92 -0.55
CA THR A 168 16.38 -2.27 -0.59
C THR A 168 16.55 -1.32 -1.77
N LEU A 169 15.49 -1.12 -2.57
CA LEU A 169 15.46 -0.34 -3.81
C LEU A 169 16.30 -0.94 -4.95
N GLU A 170 16.64 -2.22 -4.86
CA GLU A 170 17.18 -2.96 -5.99
C GLU A 170 16.08 -3.14 -7.04
N SER A 171 16.38 -2.81 -8.30
CA SER A 171 15.41 -2.88 -9.38
C SER A 171 15.77 -3.96 -10.39
N ARG A 172 14.79 -4.74 -10.81
CA ARG A 172 14.89 -5.76 -11.86
C ARG A 172 13.86 -5.49 -12.94
N LYS A 173 14.33 -5.30 -14.16
CA LYS A 173 13.47 -5.12 -15.33
C LYS A 173 13.23 -6.48 -16.01
N ILE A 174 11.98 -6.87 -16.12
CA ILE A 174 11.57 -8.20 -16.58
C ILE A 174 10.75 -8.03 -17.85
N ARG A 175 11.07 -8.80 -18.85
CA ARG A 175 10.26 -8.96 -20.06
C ARG A 175 9.70 -10.36 -20.07
N CYS A 176 8.41 -10.48 -20.36
CA CYS A 176 7.71 -11.76 -20.47
C CYS A 176 6.86 -11.77 -21.73
N GLU A 177 6.74 -12.93 -22.33
CA GLU A 177 5.69 -13.21 -23.31
C GLU A 177 4.39 -13.56 -22.60
N LYS A 178 3.27 -13.47 -23.30
CA LYS A 178 1.96 -13.79 -22.71
C LYS A 178 1.94 -15.25 -22.22
N GLY A 179 1.56 -15.46 -20.97
CA GLY A 179 1.52 -16.74 -20.30
C GLY A 179 2.88 -17.21 -19.75
N GLU A 180 3.95 -16.47 -20.00
CA GLU A 180 5.27 -16.81 -19.46
C GLU A 180 5.35 -16.51 -17.96
N LYS A 181 6.01 -17.40 -17.22
CA LYS A 181 6.32 -17.26 -15.81
C LYS A 181 7.81 -17.12 -15.59
N LYS A 182 8.21 -16.20 -14.76
CA LYS A 182 9.62 -16.01 -14.34
C LYS A 182 9.70 -15.88 -12.83
N VAL A 183 10.66 -16.57 -12.24
CA VAL A 183 10.98 -16.46 -10.82
C VAL A 183 12.24 -15.61 -10.67
N ILE A 184 12.13 -14.61 -9.79
CA ILE A 184 13.24 -13.72 -9.43
C ILE A 184 13.54 -14.00 -7.96
N VAL A 185 14.80 -14.30 -7.69
CA VAL A 185 15.33 -14.51 -6.34
C VAL A 185 16.15 -13.27 -5.96
N PHE A 186 15.96 -12.78 -4.76
CA PHE A 186 16.74 -11.71 -4.14
C PHE A 186 17.65 -12.34 -3.05
N GLU A 187 18.90 -11.93 -3.01
CA GLU A 187 19.90 -12.41 -2.05
C GLU A 187 19.92 -11.56 -0.77
#